data_102450a04d6d8baf3728259d1d345f08
#
_entry.id   102450a04d6d8baf3728259d1d345f08
#
_cell.length_a   1.000
_cell.length_b   1.000
_cell.length_c   1.000
_cell.angle_alpha   90.00
_cell.angle_beta   90.00
_cell.angle_gamma   90.00
#
_symmetry.space_group_name_H-M   'P 1'
#
loop_
_entity.id
_entity.type
_entity.pdbx_description
1 polymer ?
#
loop_
_entity_poly.entity_id
_entity_poly.type
_entity_poly.pdbx_seq_one_letter_code
_entity_poly.pdbx_strand_id
1 'polypeptide(L)'
;MYGAPDTAAAERTAFRRAEKQYKLYKPPNPKGRSRSRRKPTGGDGGGGGDLSAVVDFHALLAADGELPAGIGRRDCAGFDRPVFCFLDRSGFYFIPGALSTEEQCYWIRESLKTFPQPPNRTNLTAMYGSISDLLIAAKNQKILVEVKNPDDQERNEQNNSGGKTQSKNFKFVEELEIQKGEVCSSTTASTLVRKLRWSTLGLQFDWSKRNYDVSLPHNNIPDPLASLAKKMAIPAMPSGEEFKPEAAIVNYYGPSDMLGGHVDDMEADWTKPIVSISLGSKCIFLLGGKTRDEVPTAMFLRSGDIVLMAGEAREHFHGVPRIFTESDEQEISALVSHLSGKDDQFILDYIKNSRININIRQVY
;
A
#
# COMPACT_ATOMS: atom_id res chain seq x y z
N MET A 1 -12.33 26.75 0.93
CA MET A 1 -11.34 27.12 1.97
C MET A 1 -11.58 26.17 3.15
N TYR A 2 -10.96 25.01 3.17
CA TYR A 2 -11.00 24.10 4.34
C TYR A 2 -9.99 24.65 5.35
N GLY A 3 -10.50 25.16 6.48
CA GLY A 3 -9.65 25.55 7.60
C GLY A 3 -8.78 24.36 8.01
N ALA A 4 -7.52 24.60 8.32
CA ALA A 4 -6.64 23.59 8.89
C ALA A 4 -7.35 23.01 10.13
N PRO A 5 -7.52 21.67 10.24
CA PRO A 5 -8.18 21.08 11.40
C PRO A 5 -7.38 21.47 12.64
N ASP A 6 -8.08 21.87 13.70
CA ASP A 6 -7.48 22.07 15.02
C ASP A 6 -6.70 20.79 15.39
N THR A 7 -5.38 20.87 15.31
CA THR A 7 -4.49 19.71 15.51
C THR A 7 -4.68 19.08 16.88
N ALA A 8 -5.05 19.86 17.89
CA ALA A 8 -5.31 19.39 19.25
C ALA A 8 -6.63 18.61 19.34
N ALA A 9 -7.67 18.97 18.58
CA ALA A 9 -8.94 18.24 18.53
C ALA A 9 -8.77 16.93 17.72
N ALA A 10 -8.08 16.99 16.58
CA ALA A 10 -7.79 15.81 15.75
C ALA A 10 -6.97 14.74 16.50
N GLU A 11 -6.08 15.14 17.41
CA GLU A 11 -5.31 14.21 18.24
C GLU A 11 -6.14 13.47 19.32
N ARG A 12 -7.36 13.93 19.60
CA ARG A 12 -8.25 13.38 20.65
C ARG A 12 -9.22 12.30 20.13
N THR A 13 -9.40 12.17 18.82
CA THR A 13 -10.36 11.21 18.26
C THR A 13 -9.99 9.77 18.63
N ALA A 14 -11.00 8.89 18.73
CA ALA A 14 -10.79 7.48 19.08
C ALA A 14 -9.92 6.78 18.03
N PHE A 15 -10.15 7.06 16.74
CA PHE A 15 -9.33 6.51 15.66
C PHE A 15 -7.86 6.90 15.81
N ARG A 16 -7.56 8.18 16.10
CA ARG A 16 -6.18 8.65 16.27
C ARG A 16 -5.49 8.06 17.50
N ARG A 17 -6.26 7.81 18.58
CA ARG A 17 -5.71 7.09 19.75
C ARG A 17 -5.31 5.67 19.40
N ALA A 18 -6.13 4.94 18.64
CA ALA A 18 -5.81 3.60 18.18
C ALA A 18 -4.60 3.57 17.24
N GLU A 19 -4.49 4.53 16.29
CA GLU A 19 -3.28 4.67 15.47
C GLU A 19 -2.02 4.82 16.33
N LYS A 20 -2.08 5.66 17.37
CA LYS A 20 -0.93 5.88 18.28
C LYS A 20 -0.63 4.63 19.11
N GLN A 21 -1.66 3.89 19.56
CA GLN A 21 -1.53 2.67 20.36
C GLN A 21 -0.78 1.59 19.59
N TYR A 22 -1.09 1.41 18.29
CA TYR A 22 -0.53 0.33 17.48
C TYR A 22 0.71 0.73 16.70
N LYS A 23 1.01 2.03 16.61
CA LYS A 23 2.20 2.52 15.89
C LYS A 23 3.48 1.98 16.50
N LEU A 24 4.42 1.56 15.63
CA LEU A 24 5.77 1.21 16.07
C LEU A 24 6.50 2.45 16.60
N TYR A 25 6.82 2.44 17.89
CA TYR A 25 7.58 3.53 18.49
C TYR A 25 9.08 3.23 18.34
N LYS A 26 9.77 3.99 17.49
CA LYS A 26 11.23 3.97 17.48
C LYS A 26 11.70 4.97 18.56
N PRO A 27 12.51 4.53 19.56
CA PRO A 27 13.09 5.45 20.52
C PRO A 27 13.96 6.47 19.74
N PRO A 28 13.98 7.75 20.16
CA PRO A 28 14.80 8.75 19.51
C PRO A 28 16.27 8.35 19.54
N ASN A 29 16.93 8.45 18.40
CA ASN A 29 18.33 8.08 18.21
C ASN A 29 19.21 8.84 19.23
N PRO A 30 20.07 8.19 20.05
CA PRO A 30 20.78 8.85 21.15
C PRO A 30 21.88 9.86 20.71
N LYS A 31 22.01 10.13 19.40
CA LYS A 31 23.03 11.05 18.85
C LYS A 31 22.61 12.51 18.71
N GLY A 32 21.57 12.94 19.42
CA GLY A 32 21.16 14.37 19.49
C GLY A 32 21.06 14.81 20.95
N ARG A 33 22.14 15.41 21.51
CA ARG A 33 22.07 16.08 22.80
C ARG A 33 21.14 17.29 22.71
N SER A 34 19.94 17.18 23.28
CA SER A 34 19.17 18.31 23.73
C SER A 34 18.67 18.01 25.16
N ARG A 35 19.07 18.89 26.07
CA ARG A 35 18.72 18.88 27.49
C ARG A 35 17.21 19.19 27.63
N SER A 36 16.42 18.21 28.06
CA SER A 36 15.22 18.47 28.87
C SER A 36 14.95 17.26 29.73
N ARG A 37 15.14 17.45 31.05
CA ARG A 37 14.83 16.50 32.11
C ARG A 37 13.30 16.42 32.26
N ARG A 38 12.69 15.29 31.93
CA ARG A 38 11.55 14.74 32.65
C ARG A 38 11.70 13.22 32.66
N LYS A 39 11.90 12.66 33.86
CA LYS A 39 11.86 11.23 34.10
C LYS A 39 10.44 10.72 33.84
N PRO A 40 10.26 9.66 33.04
CA PRO A 40 9.06 8.83 33.16
C PRO A 40 9.29 7.82 34.26
N THR A 41 8.38 7.75 35.20
CA THR A 41 8.25 6.70 36.20
C THR A 41 7.93 5.37 35.51
N GLY A 42 8.62 4.33 35.89
CA GLY A 42 8.64 2.93 35.67
C GLY A 42 7.57 2.25 34.80
N GLY A 43 8.03 1.39 33.90
CA GLY A 43 7.26 0.41 33.15
C GLY A 43 8.16 -0.21 32.08
N ASP A 44 8.37 -1.46 32.20
CA ASP A 44 9.28 -2.38 31.55
C ASP A 44 9.37 -2.30 30.02
N GLY A 45 10.53 -2.65 29.49
CA GLY A 45 10.95 -2.49 28.12
C GLY A 45 10.18 -3.33 27.09
N GLY A 46 10.01 -2.73 25.94
CA GLY A 46 9.48 -3.35 24.73
C GLY A 46 8.36 -2.50 24.12
N GLY A 47 8.70 -1.56 23.22
CA GLY A 47 7.75 -0.63 22.59
C GLY A 47 6.76 -1.27 21.62
N GLY A 48 6.04 -2.30 22.02
CA GLY A 48 4.90 -2.86 21.32
C GLY A 48 3.67 -2.67 22.19
N GLY A 49 2.68 -1.87 21.71
CA GLY A 49 1.37 -1.79 22.37
C GLY A 49 0.78 -3.19 22.55
N ASP A 50 -0.09 -3.34 23.56
CA ASP A 50 -0.83 -4.59 23.79
C ASP A 50 -1.59 -4.99 22.51
N LEU A 51 -1.26 -6.17 21.98
CA LEU A 51 -1.86 -6.73 20.77
C LEU A 51 -2.97 -7.73 21.07
N SER A 52 -3.31 -7.98 22.34
CA SER A 52 -4.32 -8.96 22.75
C SER A 52 -5.73 -8.63 22.25
N ALA A 53 -6.00 -7.34 22.02
CA ALA A 53 -7.27 -6.86 21.46
C ALA A 53 -7.33 -6.87 19.92
N VAL A 54 -6.25 -7.28 19.24
CA VAL A 54 -6.22 -7.33 17.76
C VAL A 54 -6.85 -8.63 17.29
N VAL A 55 -7.92 -8.53 16.48
CA VAL A 55 -8.63 -9.69 15.93
C VAL A 55 -7.70 -10.48 15.01
N ASP A 56 -7.62 -11.77 15.22
CA ASP A 56 -6.86 -12.71 14.39
C ASP A 56 -7.80 -13.70 13.70
N PHE A 57 -8.22 -13.41 12.47
CA PHE A 57 -9.14 -14.26 11.71
C PHE A 57 -8.53 -15.63 11.35
N HIS A 58 -7.20 -15.74 11.25
CA HIS A 58 -6.56 -17.06 11.05
C HIS A 58 -6.65 -17.91 12.30
N ALA A 59 -6.47 -17.32 13.48
CA ALA A 59 -6.68 -18.04 14.74
C ALA A 59 -8.14 -18.45 14.92
N LEU A 60 -9.10 -17.59 14.56
CA LEU A 60 -10.53 -17.91 14.58
C LEU A 60 -10.89 -19.04 13.61
N LEU A 61 -10.27 -19.06 12.42
CA LEU A 61 -10.49 -20.11 11.43
C LEU A 61 -9.95 -21.46 11.94
N ALA A 62 -8.82 -21.46 12.63
CA ALA A 62 -8.16 -22.68 13.12
C ALA A 62 -8.82 -23.23 14.41
N ALA A 63 -9.51 -22.40 15.17
CA ALA A 63 -10.05 -22.79 16.49
C ALA A 63 -11.30 -23.68 16.44
N ASP A 64 -11.96 -23.82 15.27
CA ASP A 64 -13.19 -24.63 15.05
C ASP A 64 -14.25 -24.51 16.17
N GLY A 65 -14.31 -23.34 16.83
CA GLY A 65 -15.16 -23.03 17.96
C GLY A 65 -16.19 -21.94 17.66
N GLU A 66 -16.94 -21.55 18.71
CA GLU A 66 -17.85 -20.40 18.63
C GLU A 66 -17.06 -19.12 18.34
N LEU A 67 -17.58 -18.32 17.40
CA LEU A 67 -16.98 -17.03 17.05
C LEU A 67 -17.21 -16.02 18.19
N PRO A 68 -16.26 -15.10 18.42
CA PRO A 68 -16.46 -14.01 19.38
C PRO A 68 -17.69 -13.18 19.04
N ALA A 69 -18.35 -12.63 20.06
CA ALA A 69 -19.49 -11.74 19.88
C ALA A 69 -19.15 -10.61 18.88
N GLY A 70 -20.06 -10.35 17.93
CA GLY A 70 -19.88 -9.33 16.90
C GLY A 70 -19.17 -9.79 15.62
N ILE A 71 -18.61 -11.00 15.60
CA ILE A 71 -18.03 -11.61 14.39
C ILE A 71 -18.96 -12.70 13.86
N GLY A 72 -19.25 -12.65 12.57
CA GLY A 72 -20.05 -13.64 11.87
C GLY A 72 -19.24 -14.33 10.76
N ARG A 73 -19.73 -15.51 10.35
CA ARG A 73 -19.27 -16.22 9.15
C ARG A 73 -20.38 -16.18 8.13
N ARG A 74 -20.03 -15.94 6.86
CA ARG A 74 -20.98 -15.86 5.76
C ARG A 74 -20.68 -16.96 4.74
N ASP A 75 -21.69 -17.75 4.44
CA ASP A 75 -21.66 -18.66 3.30
C ASP A 75 -22.21 -17.93 2.08
N CYS A 76 -21.47 -17.98 0.98
CA CYS A 76 -21.83 -17.32 -0.26
C CYS A 76 -21.91 -18.37 -1.37
N ALA A 77 -23.05 -18.43 -2.06
CA ALA A 77 -23.26 -19.35 -3.17
C ALA A 77 -22.21 -19.11 -4.28
N GLY A 78 -21.54 -20.17 -4.71
CA GLY A 78 -20.48 -20.07 -5.72
C GLY A 78 -19.12 -19.57 -5.21
N PHE A 79 -18.95 -19.47 -3.88
CA PHE A 79 -17.70 -19.08 -3.27
C PHE A 79 -17.25 -20.12 -2.25
N ASP A 80 -16.06 -20.66 -2.46
CA ASP A 80 -15.54 -21.86 -1.77
C ASP A 80 -14.62 -21.58 -0.57
N ARG A 81 -14.51 -20.32 -0.15
CA ARG A 81 -13.62 -19.90 0.93
C ARG A 81 -14.40 -19.37 2.14
N PRO A 82 -13.85 -19.49 3.36
CA PRO A 82 -14.46 -18.90 4.54
C PRO A 82 -14.46 -17.37 4.42
N VAL A 83 -15.61 -16.77 4.72
CA VAL A 83 -15.80 -15.32 4.71
C VAL A 83 -16.24 -14.89 6.10
N PHE A 84 -15.45 -14.04 6.75
CA PHE A 84 -15.83 -13.41 8.01
C PHE A 84 -16.40 -12.02 7.78
N CYS A 85 -17.26 -11.59 8.69
CA CYS A 85 -17.84 -10.24 8.69
C CYS A 85 -18.03 -9.75 10.13
N PHE A 86 -18.16 -8.44 10.31
CA PHE A 86 -18.64 -7.88 11.56
C PHE A 86 -20.15 -7.71 11.49
N LEU A 87 -20.87 -8.12 12.55
CA LEU A 87 -22.33 -8.08 12.59
C LEU A 87 -22.87 -6.65 12.77
N ASP A 88 -22.07 -5.77 13.37
CA ASP A 88 -22.35 -4.36 13.61
C ASP A 88 -21.79 -3.41 12.53
N ARG A 89 -21.11 -3.94 11.51
CA ARG A 89 -20.44 -3.15 10.44
C ARG A 89 -20.73 -3.77 9.08
N SER A 90 -21.91 -3.50 8.57
CA SER A 90 -22.35 -4.01 7.27
C SER A 90 -21.40 -3.63 6.14
N GLY A 91 -21.18 -4.58 5.23
CA GLY A 91 -20.37 -4.37 4.02
C GLY A 91 -18.86 -4.62 4.17
N PHE A 92 -18.39 -4.94 5.37
CA PHE A 92 -17.00 -5.38 5.57
C PHE A 92 -16.92 -6.91 5.55
N TYR A 93 -15.99 -7.45 4.75
CA TYR A 93 -15.75 -8.89 4.66
C TYR A 93 -14.25 -9.18 4.67
N PHE A 94 -13.88 -10.26 5.35
CA PHE A 94 -12.51 -10.74 5.47
C PHE A 94 -12.39 -12.17 4.99
N ILE A 95 -11.46 -12.43 4.08
CA ILE A 95 -11.19 -13.74 3.49
C ILE A 95 -9.77 -14.13 3.87
N PRO A 96 -9.56 -14.96 4.92
CA PRO A 96 -8.24 -15.35 5.35
C PRO A 96 -7.61 -16.33 4.37
N GLY A 97 -6.31 -16.15 4.07
CA GLY A 97 -5.54 -17.03 3.20
C GLY A 97 -6.18 -17.24 1.83
N ALA A 98 -6.77 -16.19 1.26
CA ALA A 98 -7.50 -16.24 -0.01
C ALA A 98 -6.61 -16.65 -1.19
N LEU A 99 -5.30 -16.39 -1.13
CA LEU A 99 -4.34 -16.70 -2.19
C LEU A 99 -3.41 -17.83 -1.78
N SER A 100 -3.15 -18.78 -2.69
CA SER A 100 -2.09 -19.75 -2.53
C SER A 100 -0.71 -19.08 -2.47
N THR A 101 0.31 -19.79 -2.02
CA THR A 101 1.68 -19.25 -1.98
C THR A 101 2.19 -18.91 -3.38
N GLU A 102 1.87 -19.72 -4.39
CA GLU A 102 2.22 -19.46 -5.78
C GLU A 102 1.58 -18.18 -6.30
N GLU A 103 0.28 -17.97 -6.03
CA GLU A 103 -0.44 -16.76 -6.41
C GLU A 103 0.14 -15.53 -5.71
N GLN A 104 0.48 -15.65 -4.41
CA GLN A 104 1.13 -14.56 -3.69
C GLN A 104 2.48 -14.18 -4.32
N CYS A 105 3.34 -15.18 -4.61
CA CYS A 105 4.62 -14.94 -5.26
C CYS A 105 4.46 -14.34 -6.65
N TYR A 106 3.48 -14.79 -7.42
CA TYR A 106 3.15 -14.22 -8.73
C TYR A 106 2.80 -12.73 -8.61
N TRP A 107 1.87 -12.38 -7.71
CA TRP A 107 1.45 -10.99 -7.54
C TRP A 107 2.52 -10.09 -6.93
N ILE A 108 3.40 -10.61 -6.10
CA ILE A 108 4.57 -9.89 -5.60
C ILE A 108 5.51 -9.54 -6.77
N ARG A 109 5.80 -10.50 -7.65
CA ARG A 109 6.64 -10.27 -8.85
C ARG A 109 6.01 -9.23 -9.77
N GLU A 110 4.72 -9.38 -10.08
CA GLU A 110 3.99 -8.43 -10.94
C GLU A 110 3.97 -7.02 -10.34
N SER A 111 3.76 -6.91 -9.03
CA SER A 111 3.74 -5.63 -8.34
C SER A 111 5.06 -4.88 -8.41
N LEU A 112 6.19 -5.56 -8.51
CA LEU A 112 7.50 -4.93 -8.58
C LEU A 112 8.02 -4.80 -10.01
N LYS A 113 7.64 -5.71 -10.91
CA LYS A 113 8.15 -5.78 -12.28
C LYS A 113 7.26 -5.03 -13.26
N THR A 114 5.97 -5.30 -13.24
CA THR A 114 5.03 -4.92 -14.30
C THR A 114 4.21 -3.69 -13.90
N PHE A 115 3.69 -3.65 -12.68
CA PHE A 115 2.77 -2.59 -12.26
C PHE A 115 3.38 -1.17 -12.19
N PRO A 116 4.67 -0.97 -11.88
CA PRO A 116 5.29 0.35 -11.96
C PRO A 116 5.68 0.80 -13.39
N GLN A 117 5.44 -0.05 -14.41
CA GLN A 117 5.81 0.29 -15.80
C GLN A 117 4.86 1.31 -16.43
N PRO A 118 5.36 2.23 -17.28
CA PRO A 118 4.49 3.08 -18.08
C PRO A 118 3.50 2.26 -18.95
N PRO A 119 2.28 2.73 -19.19
CA PRO A 119 1.77 4.06 -18.88
C PRO A 119 1.29 4.26 -17.43
N ASN A 120 1.42 3.24 -16.57
CA ASN A 120 1.03 3.33 -15.17
C ASN A 120 1.85 4.42 -14.46
N ARG A 121 1.17 5.22 -13.66
CA ARG A 121 1.82 6.29 -12.89
C ARG A 121 2.26 5.76 -11.52
N THR A 122 3.34 6.33 -11.03
CA THR A 122 3.86 6.06 -9.69
C THR A 122 4.08 7.38 -8.94
N ASN A 123 4.34 7.32 -7.65
CA ASN A 123 4.78 8.50 -6.90
C ASN A 123 6.11 9.09 -7.42
N LEU A 124 6.90 8.31 -8.15
CA LEU A 124 8.17 8.76 -8.74
C LEU A 124 7.94 9.57 -10.03
N THR A 125 6.81 9.37 -10.71
CA THR A 125 6.51 10.01 -12.01
C THR A 125 6.55 11.54 -11.93
N ALA A 126 6.12 12.13 -10.82
CA ALA A 126 6.13 13.60 -10.65
C ALA A 126 7.55 14.18 -10.60
N MET A 127 8.53 13.40 -10.12
CA MET A 127 9.91 13.86 -9.93
C MET A 127 10.84 13.48 -11.09
N TYR A 128 10.64 12.29 -11.63
CA TYR A 128 11.57 11.68 -12.59
C TYR A 128 10.95 11.44 -13.97
N GLY A 129 9.67 11.78 -14.16
CA GLY A 129 8.94 11.40 -15.36
C GLY A 129 8.63 9.89 -15.41
N SER A 130 8.37 9.37 -16.59
CA SER A 130 8.14 7.94 -16.81
C SER A 130 9.44 7.15 -16.71
N ILE A 131 9.54 6.27 -15.70
CA ILE A 131 10.69 5.37 -15.51
C ILE A 131 10.29 3.98 -15.97
N SER A 132 11.04 3.41 -16.92
CA SER A 132 10.87 2.02 -17.37
C SER A 132 11.89 1.11 -16.69
N ASP A 133 11.54 -0.19 -16.56
CA ASP A 133 12.44 -1.26 -16.13
C ASP A 133 13.14 -1.03 -14.78
N LEU A 134 12.47 -0.33 -13.87
CA LEU A 134 13.03 0.03 -12.56
C LEU A 134 13.56 -1.18 -11.79
N LEU A 135 12.82 -2.31 -11.76
CA LEU A 135 13.27 -3.53 -11.08
C LEU A 135 14.52 -4.13 -11.75
N ILE A 136 14.56 -4.15 -13.07
CA ILE A 136 15.70 -4.66 -13.85
C ILE A 136 16.92 -3.79 -13.61
N ALA A 137 16.75 -2.46 -13.63
CA ALA A 137 17.81 -1.53 -13.30
C ALA A 137 18.33 -1.72 -11.86
N ALA A 138 17.44 -1.98 -10.90
CA ALA A 138 17.81 -2.24 -9.51
C ALA A 138 18.59 -3.56 -9.35
N LYS A 139 18.16 -4.64 -10.01
CA LYS A 139 18.88 -5.92 -10.04
C LYS A 139 20.29 -5.78 -10.64
N ASN A 140 20.43 -4.94 -11.64
CA ASN A 140 21.70 -4.65 -12.32
C ASN A 140 22.49 -3.49 -11.66
N GLN A 141 22.10 -3.07 -10.46
CA GLN A 141 22.80 -2.02 -9.67
C GLN A 141 22.96 -0.69 -10.41
N LYS A 142 22.09 -0.39 -11.38
CA LYS A 142 22.15 0.86 -12.16
C LYS A 142 21.79 2.08 -11.33
N ILE A 143 22.27 3.23 -11.80
CA ILE A 143 22.04 4.55 -11.21
C ILE A 143 21.21 5.38 -12.17
N LEU A 144 20.15 6.03 -11.66
CA LEU A 144 19.38 7.02 -12.38
C LEU A 144 20.11 8.36 -12.34
N VAL A 145 20.40 8.92 -13.50
CA VAL A 145 21.06 10.22 -13.65
C VAL A 145 20.22 11.19 -14.47
N GLU A 146 20.30 12.47 -14.11
CA GLU A 146 19.71 13.56 -14.89
C GLU A 146 20.58 13.83 -16.12
N VAL A 147 19.97 13.80 -17.31
CA VAL A 147 20.64 14.06 -18.59
C VAL A 147 20.41 15.51 -18.96
N LYS A 148 21.48 16.28 -19.15
CA LYS A 148 21.41 17.64 -19.70
C LYS A 148 21.13 17.52 -21.20
N ASN A 149 20.09 18.19 -21.70
CA ASN A 149 19.89 18.33 -23.13
C ASN A 149 20.92 19.31 -23.70
N PRO A 150 21.67 18.96 -24.76
CA PRO A 150 22.61 19.86 -25.37
C PRO A 150 21.98 21.19 -25.83
N ASP A 151 20.71 21.15 -26.26
CA ASP A 151 19.97 22.33 -26.75
C ASP A 151 19.59 23.33 -25.62
N ASP A 152 19.72 22.96 -24.34
CA ASP A 152 19.42 23.85 -23.22
C ASP A 152 20.58 24.81 -22.92
N GLN A 153 21.78 24.59 -23.44
CA GLN A 153 22.92 25.49 -23.28
C GLN A 153 22.81 26.74 -24.13
N GLU A 154 22.21 26.65 -25.34
CA GLU A 154 22.08 27.82 -26.24
C GLU A 154 20.90 28.74 -25.91
N ARG A 155 19.90 28.27 -25.14
CA ARG A 155 18.70 29.05 -24.80
C ARG A 155 18.80 29.89 -23.52
N ASN A 156 19.77 29.62 -22.64
CA ASN A 156 19.92 30.35 -21.38
C ASN A 156 20.51 31.75 -21.54
N GLU A 157 21.03 32.13 -22.72
CA GLU A 157 21.59 33.47 -22.91
C GLU A 157 20.58 34.51 -23.41
N GLN A 158 19.36 34.14 -23.84
CA GLN A 158 18.46 35.07 -24.52
C GLN A 158 17.07 35.30 -23.91
N ASN A 159 16.59 34.64 -22.87
CA ASN A 159 15.23 34.92 -22.37
C ASN A 159 15.08 34.77 -20.84
N ASN A 160 15.14 35.91 -20.18
CA ASN A 160 14.80 36.11 -18.78
C ASN A 160 13.33 36.58 -18.69
N SER A 161 12.35 35.73 -18.99
CA SER A 161 10.93 35.95 -18.59
C SER A 161 10.06 34.73 -18.95
N GLY A 162 9.45 34.12 -17.95
CA GLY A 162 8.38 33.12 -18.09
C GLY A 162 8.78 31.74 -17.63
N GLY A 163 8.43 31.38 -16.39
CA GLY A 163 8.65 30.08 -15.79
C GLY A 163 7.96 28.94 -16.53
N LYS A 164 8.62 28.39 -17.54
CA LYS A 164 8.33 27.07 -18.06
C LYS A 164 9.19 26.08 -17.27
N THR A 165 8.56 25.20 -16.54
CA THR A 165 9.20 24.05 -15.88
C THR A 165 9.90 23.24 -16.99
N GLN A 166 11.25 23.28 -17.02
CA GLN A 166 12.04 22.45 -17.91
C GLN A 166 11.75 20.99 -17.59
N SER A 167 11.39 20.19 -18.61
CA SER A 167 11.22 18.75 -18.44
C SER A 167 12.60 18.12 -18.27
N LYS A 168 12.88 17.68 -17.05
CA LYS A 168 14.11 16.95 -16.73
C LYS A 168 14.05 15.55 -17.35
N ASN A 169 15.10 15.16 -18.04
CA ASN A 169 15.25 13.84 -18.61
C ASN A 169 16.17 12.98 -17.72
N PHE A 170 15.76 11.75 -17.47
CA PHE A 170 16.54 10.82 -16.66
C PHE A 170 16.80 9.52 -17.42
N LYS A 171 17.97 8.92 -17.20
CA LYS A 171 18.31 7.59 -17.75
C LYS A 171 19.05 6.75 -16.72
N PHE A 172 18.95 5.42 -16.83
CA PHE A 172 19.77 4.49 -16.07
C PHE A 172 21.10 4.27 -16.75
N VAL A 173 22.18 4.37 -15.95
CA VAL A 173 23.56 4.14 -16.38
C VAL A 173 24.27 3.17 -15.43
N GLU A 174 25.37 2.57 -15.88
CA GLU A 174 26.29 1.86 -15.00
C GLU A 174 27.09 2.85 -14.14
N GLU A 175 27.48 2.45 -12.94
CA GLU A 175 28.22 3.34 -12.03
C GLU A 175 29.53 3.84 -12.64
N LEU A 176 30.20 3.00 -13.44
CA LEU A 176 31.44 3.33 -14.15
C LEU A 176 31.29 4.39 -15.24
N GLU A 177 30.07 4.60 -15.74
CA GLU A 177 29.79 5.60 -16.77
C GLU A 177 29.63 7.03 -16.20
N ILE A 178 29.59 7.16 -14.87
CA ILE A 178 29.43 8.46 -14.21
C ILE A 178 30.76 9.19 -14.20
N GLN A 179 30.97 10.10 -15.16
CA GLN A 179 32.13 10.97 -15.17
C GLN A 179 31.99 12.04 -14.08
N LYS A 180 33.08 12.26 -13.32
CA LYS A 180 33.11 13.28 -12.28
C LYS A 180 32.88 14.66 -12.90
N GLY A 181 31.77 15.29 -12.55
CA GLY A 181 31.45 16.67 -12.93
C GLY A 181 30.25 16.85 -13.87
N GLU A 182 29.74 15.80 -14.51
CA GLU A 182 28.61 15.92 -15.46
C GLU A 182 27.23 15.62 -14.84
N VAL A 183 27.16 15.05 -13.62
CA VAL A 183 25.91 14.61 -13.00
C VAL A 183 25.49 15.56 -11.91
N CYS A 184 24.34 16.22 -12.11
CA CYS A 184 23.75 17.15 -11.13
C CYS A 184 23.04 16.42 -9.97
N SER A 185 22.46 15.27 -10.23
CA SER A 185 21.81 14.42 -9.21
C SER A 185 21.83 12.97 -9.66
N SER A 186 22.10 12.06 -8.74
CA SER A 186 22.10 10.63 -8.99
C SER A 186 21.39 9.87 -7.87
N THR A 187 20.70 8.79 -8.21
CA THR A 187 20.03 7.92 -7.24
C THR A 187 20.07 6.48 -7.74
N THR A 188 20.45 5.53 -6.88
CA THR A 188 20.47 4.11 -7.27
C THR A 188 19.07 3.60 -7.54
N ALA A 189 18.91 2.72 -8.53
CA ALA A 189 17.64 2.11 -8.87
C ALA A 189 17.07 1.30 -7.69
N SER A 190 17.90 0.64 -6.89
CA SER A 190 17.49 -0.07 -5.67
C SER A 190 16.86 0.88 -4.63
N THR A 191 17.42 2.08 -4.47
CA THR A 191 16.83 3.13 -3.63
C THR A 191 15.47 3.57 -4.15
N LEU A 192 15.30 3.70 -5.47
CA LEU A 192 14.03 4.09 -6.09
C LEU A 192 12.95 3.02 -5.89
N VAL A 193 13.29 1.72 -6.03
CA VAL A 193 12.34 0.63 -5.72
C VAL A 193 11.85 0.74 -4.27
N ARG A 194 12.73 1.02 -3.31
CA ARG A 194 12.34 1.21 -1.90
C ARG A 194 11.62 2.53 -1.63
N LYS A 195 11.68 3.50 -2.54
CA LYS A 195 10.92 4.76 -2.51
C LYS A 195 9.59 4.68 -3.25
N LEU A 196 9.24 3.56 -3.87
CA LEU A 196 7.89 3.35 -4.34
C LEU A 196 6.93 3.45 -3.16
N ARG A 197 5.82 4.17 -3.35
CA ARG A 197 4.74 4.32 -2.38
C ARG A 197 3.42 3.88 -2.98
N TRP A 198 3.22 4.14 -4.26
CA TRP A 198 2.05 3.69 -4.99
C TRP A 198 2.34 3.58 -6.49
N SER A 199 1.57 2.72 -7.16
CA SER A 199 1.37 2.72 -8.61
C SER A 199 -0.12 2.57 -8.93
N THR A 200 -0.55 3.06 -10.10
CA THR A 200 -1.93 2.97 -10.57
C THR A 200 -2.03 2.03 -11.75
N LEU A 201 -3.11 1.25 -11.82
CA LEU A 201 -3.44 0.37 -12.93
C LEU A 201 -4.84 0.70 -13.43
N GLY A 202 -5.13 0.42 -14.69
CA GLY A 202 -6.41 0.79 -15.28
C GLY A 202 -6.58 2.29 -15.38
N LEU A 203 -7.79 2.78 -15.11
CA LEU A 203 -8.06 4.20 -15.05
C LEU A 203 -7.14 4.90 -14.07
N GLN A 204 -6.47 5.97 -14.54
CA GLN A 204 -5.47 6.67 -13.75
C GLN A 204 -6.11 7.67 -12.78
N PHE A 205 -5.71 7.59 -11.52
CA PHE A 205 -6.14 8.56 -10.52
C PHE A 205 -5.27 9.82 -10.57
N ASP A 206 -5.92 10.97 -10.75
CA ASP A 206 -5.25 12.28 -10.66
C ASP A 206 -5.34 12.82 -9.22
N TRP A 207 -4.24 12.72 -8.49
CA TRP A 207 -4.13 13.16 -7.09
C TRP A 207 -4.37 14.66 -6.91
N SER A 208 -4.08 15.48 -7.96
CA SER A 208 -4.25 16.93 -7.89
C SER A 208 -5.72 17.33 -8.02
N LYS A 209 -6.48 16.61 -8.85
CA LYS A 209 -7.91 16.82 -9.08
C LYS A 209 -8.78 15.94 -8.19
N ARG A 210 -8.19 14.94 -7.53
CA ARG A 210 -8.89 13.92 -6.73
C ARG A 210 -10.00 13.20 -7.50
N ASN A 211 -9.70 12.77 -8.72
CA ASN A 211 -10.64 12.02 -9.56
C ASN A 211 -9.91 11.01 -10.45
N TYR A 212 -10.68 10.05 -11.00
CA TYR A 212 -10.22 9.20 -12.08
C TYR A 212 -10.33 9.97 -13.40
N ASP A 213 -9.23 10.05 -14.15
CA ASP A 213 -9.14 10.83 -15.38
C ASP A 213 -9.00 9.88 -16.59
N VAL A 214 -10.11 9.70 -17.32
CA VAL A 214 -10.18 8.83 -18.50
C VAL A 214 -9.32 9.34 -19.68
N SER A 215 -8.90 10.62 -19.66
CA SER A 215 -8.04 11.19 -20.70
C SER A 215 -6.56 10.84 -20.53
N LEU A 216 -6.17 10.39 -19.34
CA LEU A 216 -4.80 9.97 -19.08
C LEU A 216 -4.50 8.62 -19.76
N PRO A 217 -3.31 8.44 -20.34
CA PRO A 217 -2.91 7.17 -20.92
C PRO A 217 -2.97 6.05 -19.88
N HIS A 218 -3.66 4.97 -20.20
CA HIS A 218 -3.79 3.80 -19.33
C HIS A 218 -4.00 2.53 -20.17
N ASN A 219 -3.66 1.39 -19.61
CA ASN A 219 -4.04 0.07 -20.09
C ASN A 219 -5.20 -0.45 -19.22
N ASN A 220 -5.93 -1.42 -19.71
CA ASN A 220 -6.91 -2.13 -18.88
C ASN A 220 -6.20 -2.82 -17.70
N ILE A 221 -6.96 -3.11 -16.64
CA ILE A 221 -6.49 -4.00 -15.57
C ILE A 221 -6.07 -5.33 -16.21
N PRO A 222 -4.89 -5.88 -15.90
CA PRO A 222 -4.45 -7.16 -16.44
C PRO A 222 -5.49 -8.27 -16.21
N ASP A 223 -5.82 -9.04 -17.25
CA ASP A 223 -6.87 -10.06 -17.22
C ASP A 223 -6.77 -11.03 -16.04
N PRO A 224 -5.58 -11.54 -15.65
CA PRO A 224 -5.47 -12.40 -14.47
C PRO A 224 -5.87 -11.69 -13.17
N LEU A 225 -5.54 -10.40 -13.03
CA LEU A 225 -5.91 -9.59 -11.86
C LEU A 225 -7.41 -9.27 -11.88
N ALA A 226 -7.96 -8.96 -13.05
CA ALA A 226 -9.38 -8.73 -13.23
C ALA A 226 -10.20 -9.98 -12.89
N SER A 227 -9.77 -11.16 -13.35
CA SER A 227 -10.43 -12.43 -13.06
C SER A 227 -10.39 -12.78 -11.57
N LEU A 228 -9.23 -12.57 -10.92
CA LEU A 228 -9.08 -12.74 -9.47
C LEU A 228 -10.01 -11.80 -8.72
N ALA A 229 -10.03 -10.52 -9.07
CA ALA A 229 -10.87 -9.52 -8.40
C ALA A 229 -12.36 -9.83 -8.55
N LYS A 230 -12.84 -10.24 -9.73
CA LYS A 230 -14.22 -10.68 -9.96
C LYS A 230 -14.59 -11.86 -9.06
N LYS A 231 -13.74 -12.89 -9.00
CA LYS A 231 -13.96 -14.05 -8.12
C LYS A 231 -14.01 -13.64 -6.65
N MET A 232 -13.06 -12.82 -6.19
CA MET A 232 -12.96 -12.43 -4.78
C MET A 232 -14.05 -11.45 -4.35
N ALA A 233 -14.64 -10.68 -5.27
CA ALA A 233 -15.72 -9.73 -4.99
C ALA A 233 -17.08 -10.41 -4.69
N ILE A 234 -17.29 -11.67 -5.09
CA ILE A 234 -18.57 -12.38 -4.98
C ILE A 234 -19.28 -12.19 -3.63
N PRO A 235 -18.60 -12.32 -2.46
CA PRO A 235 -19.26 -12.17 -1.17
C PRO A 235 -19.86 -10.80 -0.90
N ALA A 236 -19.36 -9.78 -1.58
CA ALA A 236 -19.76 -8.39 -1.38
C ALA A 236 -20.57 -7.79 -2.53
N MET A 237 -20.77 -8.55 -3.62
CA MET A 237 -21.56 -8.08 -4.76
C MET A 237 -23.06 -8.20 -4.51
N PRO A 238 -23.88 -7.27 -5.02
CA PRO A 238 -25.30 -7.46 -5.13
C PRO A 238 -25.65 -8.70 -5.95
N SER A 239 -26.77 -9.36 -5.59
CA SER A 239 -27.20 -10.58 -6.29
C SER A 239 -27.44 -10.33 -7.78
N GLY A 240 -26.83 -11.17 -8.62
CA GLY A 240 -26.97 -11.09 -10.09
C GLY A 240 -26.07 -10.06 -10.77
N GLU A 241 -25.22 -9.37 -10.02
CA GLU A 241 -24.27 -8.41 -10.57
C GLU A 241 -22.86 -8.96 -10.59
N GLU A 242 -22.07 -8.54 -11.59
CA GLU A 242 -20.66 -8.88 -11.71
C GLU A 242 -19.78 -7.65 -11.40
N PHE A 243 -18.71 -7.85 -10.64
CA PHE A 243 -17.71 -6.81 -10.38
C PHE A 243 -16.93 -6.48 -11.65
N LYS A 244 -16.77 -5.19 -11.95
CA LYS A 244 -16.04 -4.67 -13.11
C LYS A 244 -14.77 -3.99 -12.65
N PRO A 245 -13.59 -4.66 -12.68
CA PRO A 245 -12.33 -4.05 -12.30
C PRO A 245 -11.92 -2.98 -13.33
N GLU A 246 -11.97 -1.71 -12.95
CA GLU A 246 -11.67 -0.58 -13.86
C GLU A 246 -10.40 0.16 -13.45
N ALA A 247 -10.08 0.17 -12.16
CA ALA A 247 -8.87 0.79 -11.63
C ALA A 247 -8.26 -0.03 -10.50
N ALA A 248 -6.96 0.12 -10.28
CA ALA A 248 -6.33 -0.36 -9.06
C ALA A 248 -5.25 0.61 -8.59
N ILE A 249 -5.11 0.70 -7.26
CA ILE A 249 -3.99 1.37 -6.61
C ILE A 249 -3.18 0.30 -5.87
N VAL A 250 -1.91 0.20 -6.22
CA VAL A 250 -0.95 -0.68 -5.56
C VAL A 250 -0.14 0.16 -4.59
N ASN A 251 -0.24 -0.14 -3.30
CA ASN A 251 0.49 0.55 -2.25
C ASN A 251 1.72 -0.27 -1.83
N TYR A 252 2.85 0.41 -1.68
CA TYR A 252 4.13 -0.17 -1.27
C TYR A 252 4.53 0.42 0.08
N TYR A 253 4.66 -0.45 1.08
CA TYR A 253 5.02 -0.06 2.44
C TYR A 253 6.38 -0.64 2.79
N GLY A 254 7.32 0.23 3.14
CA GLY A 254 8.60 -0.14 3.72
C GLY A 254 8.56 -0.16 5.26
N PRO A 255 9.70 -0.46 5.88
CA PRO A 255 9.82 -0.44 7.34
C PRO A 255 9.39 0.90 7.93
N SER A 256 8.49 0.87 8.91
CA SER A 256 7.96 2.05 9.59
C SER A 256 7.00 2.92 8.79
N ASP A 257 6.64 2.53 7.57
CA ASP A 257 5.56 3.19 6.83
C ASP A 257 4.21 2.89 7.49
N MET A 258 3.31 3.82 7.34
CA MET A 258 1.93 3.72 7.82
C MET A 258 0.98 4.41 6.86
N LEU A 259 -0.28 4.01 6.88
CA LEU A 259 -1.36 4.73 6.21
C LEU A 259 -2.31 5.25 7.28
N GLY A 260 -2.42 6.57 7.39
CA GLY A 260 -3.34 7.20 8.34
C GLY A 260 -4.79 6.94 7.98
N GLY A 261 -5.67 7.08 8.96
CA GLY A 261 -7.11 6.86 8.77
C GLY A 261 -7.69 7.77 7.69
N HIS A 262 -8.37 7.17 6.73
CA HIS A 262 -9.02 7.82 5.58
C HIS A 262 -10.27 7.06 5.17
N VAL A 263 -11.00 7.63 4.26
CA VAL A 263 -12.12 7.00 3.54
C VAL A 263 -11.78 7.04 2.06
N ASP A 264 -12.07 5.96 1.34
CA ASP A 264 -11.98 5.89 -0.12
C ASP A 264 -13.30 6.39 -0.70
N ASP A 265 -13.33 7.64 -1.18
CA ASP A 265 -14.53 8.40 -1.52
C ASP A 265 -14.62 8.86 -2.99
N MET A 266 -13.81 8.25 -3.88
CA MET A 266 -13.64 8.77 -5.25
C MET A 266 -14.39 7.96 -6.32
N GLU A 267 -14.95 6.81 -6.01
CA GLU A 267 -15.72 5.98 -6.91
C GLU A 267 -17.19 6.48 -6.97
N ALA A 268 -17.84 6.31 -8.13
CA ALA A 268 -19.21 6.79 -8.33
C ALA A 268 -20.26 5.92 -7.62
N ASP A 269 -20.02 4.62 -7.53
CA ASP A 269 -20.95 3.64 -6.92
C ASP A 269 -20.30 2.94 -5.71
N TRP A 270 -20.70 3.33 -4.51
CA TRP A 270 -20.20 2.75 -3.27
C TRP A 270 -20.87 1.43 -2.87
N THR A 271 -21.88 0.98 -3.62
CA THR A 271 -22.42 -0.38 -3.43
C THR A 271 -21.43 -1.44 -3.91
N LYS A 272 -20.54 -1.10 -4.84
CA LYS A 272 -19.50 -1.98 -5.35
C LYS A 272 -18.32 -2.07 -4.36
N PRO A 273 -17.78 -3.28 -4.16
CA PRO A 273 -16.66 -3.45 -3.24
C PRO A 273 -15.37 -2.85 -3.75
N ILE A 274 -14.51 -2.43 -2.82
CA ILE A 274 -13.06 -2.42 -3.03
C ILE A 274 -12.54 -3.80 -2.67
N VAL A 275 -11.80 -4.43 -3.60
CA VAL A 275 -11.12 -5.71 -3.37
C VAL A 275 -9.67 -5.41 -3.00
N SER A 276 -9.33 -5.61 -1.73
CA SER A 276 -8.03 -5.27 -1.14
C SER A 276 -7.21 -6.53 -0.87
N ILE A 277 -6.17 -6.77 -1.65
CA ILE A 277 -5.25 -7.92 -1.56
C ILE A 277 -4.04 -7.54 -0.72
N SER A 278 -3.68 -8.35 0.27
CA SER A 278 -2.50 -8.15 1.13
C SER A 278 -1.38 -9.12 0.74
N LEU A 279 -0.15 -8.63 0.61
CA LEU A 279 1.04 -9.41 0.23
C LEU A 279 2.25 -9.01 1.08
N GLY A 280 3.09 -9.98 1.43
CA GLY A 280 4.33 -9.76 2.19
C GLY A 280 4.11 -9.61 3.68
N SER A 281 4.76 -8.64 4.30
CA SER A 281 4.75 -8.46 5.75
C SER A 281 3.36 -8.27 6.34
N LYS A 282 3.08 -8.90 7.48
CA LYS A 282 1.88 -8.71 8.30
C LYS A 282 1.71 -7.26 8.71
N CYS A 283 0.47 -6.81 8.84
CA CYS A 283 0.17 -5.49 9.37
C CYS A 283 -1.02 -5.51 10.33
N ILE A 284 -1.21 -4.40 11.04
CA ILE A 284 -2.47 -4.09 11.71
C ILE A 284 -3.29 -3.22 10.77
N PHE A 285 -4.53 -3.63 10.54
CA PHE A 285 -5.55 -2.85 9.86
C PHE A 285 -6.57 -2.35 10.89
N LEU A 286 -6.90 -1.07 10.82
CA LEU A 286 -7.94 -0.45 11.64
C LEU A 286 -9.18 -0.24 10.78
N LEU A 287 -10.31 -0.76 11.22
CA LEU A 287 -11.63 -0.46 10.68
C LEU A 287 -12.40 0.37 11.70
N GLY A 288 -12.62 1.64 11.41
CA GLY A 288 -13.41 2.57 12.21
C GLY A 288 -14.89 2.54 11.88
N GLY A 289 -15.58 3.61 12.19
CA GLY A 289 -16.93 3.90 11.74
C GLY A 289 -16.98 5.06 10.76
N LYS A 290 -18.15 5.67 10.59
CA LYS A 290 -18.35 6.82 9.71
C LYS A 290 -17.68 8.09 10.22
N THR A 291 -17.33 8.12 11.50
CA THR A 291 -16.61 9.22 12.13
C THR A 291 -15.30 8.75 12.77
N ARG A 292 -14.35 9.68 12.96
CA ARG A 292 -13.09 9.36 13.66
C ARG A 292 -13.26 9.21 15.18
N ASP A 293 -14.41 9.54 15.73
CA ASP A 293 -14.69 9.44 17.17
C ASP A 293 -15.15 8.04 17.56
N GLU A 294 -15.56 7.23 16.60
CA GLU A 294 -15.87 5.82 16.82
C GLU A 294 -14.59 5.00 17.01
N VAL A 295 -14.64 4.11 18.01
CA VAL A 295 -13.50 3.24 18.33
C VAL A 295 -13.30 2.24 17.21
N PRO A 296 -12.13 2.23 16.54
CA PRO A 296 -11.89 1.28 15.48
C PRO A 296 -11.60 -0.12 16.02
N THR A 297 -12.00 -1.13 15.26
CA THR A 297 -11.58 -2.52 15.46
C THR A 297 -10.22 -2.71 14.77
N ALA A 298 -9.27 -3.25 15.52
CA ALA A 298 -7.96 -3.62 15.00
C ALA A 298 -7.95 -5.11 14.61
N MET A 299 -7.34 -5.44 13.47
CA MET A 299 -7.18 -6.81 13.01
C MET A 299 -5.84 -7.03 12.32
N PHE A 300 -5.33 -8.25 12.36
CA PHE A 300 -4.16 -8.62 11.57
C PHE A 300 -4.56 -8.89 10.12
N LEU A 301 -3.76 -8.36 9.18
CA LEU A 301 -3.74 -8.78 7.79
C LEU A 301 -2.40 -9.44 7.48
N ARG A 302 -2.46 -10.65 6.93
CA ARG A 302 -1.31 -11.42 6.49
C ARG A 302 -1.21 -11.46 4.98
N SER A 303 -0.10 -11.97 4.48
CA SER A 303 0.07 -12.25 3.05
C SER A 303 -0.97 -13.26 2.58
N GLY A 304 -1.62 -12.97 1.46
CA GLY A 304 -2.69 -13.80 0.91
C GLY A 304 -4.09 -13.49 1.43
N ASP A 305 -4.25 -12.62 2.44
CA ASP A 305 -5.57 -12.20 2.91
C ASP A 305 -6.20 -11.17 1.96
N ILE A 306 -7.53 -11.24 1.87
CA ILE A 306 -8.33 -10.25 1.13
C ILE A 306 -9.37 -9.64 2.05
N VAL A 307 -9.49 -8.32 1.95
CA VAL A 307 -10.55 -7.53 2.57
C VAL A 307 -11.45 -6.97 1.49
N LEU A 308 -12.77 -7.03 1.72
CA LEU A 308 -13.75 -6.36 0.87
C LEU A 308 -14.45 -5.27 1.69
N MET A 309 -14.57 -4.10 1.12
CA MET A 309 -15.33 -2.99 1.69
C MET A 309 -16.39 -2.55 0.66
N ALA A 310 -17.67 -2.73 0.99
CA ALA A 310 -18.81 -2.41 0.13
C ALA A 310 -19.92 -1.71 0.92
N GLY A 311 -20.81 -1.00 0.25
CA GLY A 311 -21.95 -0.35 0.89
C GLY A 311 -21.53 0.53 2.06
N GLU A 312 -22.11 0.31 3.26
CA GLU A 312 -21.81 1.13 4.44
C GLU A 312 -20.34 1.12 4.85
N ALA A 313 -19.62 -0.02 4.68
CA ALA A 313 -18.21 -0.09 5.00
C ALA A 313 -17.34 0.85 4.14
N ARG A 314 -17.82 1.27 2.96
CA ARG A 314 -17.14 2.26 2.12
C ARG A 314 -17.07 3.65 2.78
N GLU A 315 -18.00 3.95 3.68
CA GLU A 315 -18.03 5.21 4.44
C GLU A 315 -17.15 5.16 5.70
N HIS A 316 -16.61 3.99 6.07
CA HIS A 316 -15.87 3.82 7.29
C HIS A 316 -14.40 4.25 7.14
N PHE A 317 -13.91 4.97 8.14
CA PHE A 317 -12.49 5.26 8.27
C PHE A 317 -11.70 3.98 8.42
N HIS A 318 -10.62 3.86 7.67
CA HIS A 318 -9.70 2.74 7.79
C HIS A 318 -8.24 3.18 7.62
N GLY A 319 -7.31 2.37 8.11
CA GLY A 319 -5.89 2.70 8.06
C GLY A 319 -4.98 1.56 8.48
N VAL A 320 -3.68 1.74 8.26
CA VAL A 320 -2.62 0.76 8.59
C VAL A 320 -1.58 1.47 9.46
N PRO A 321 -1.70 1.40 10.81
CA PRO A 321 -0.79 2.08 11.72
C PRO A 321 0.56 1.40 11.87
N ARG A 322 0.66 0.09 11.55
CA ARG A 322 1.86 -0.70 11.78
C ARG A 322 2.02 -1.83 10.77
N ILE A 323 3.25 -2.02 10.31
CA ILE A 323 3.72 -3.18 9.55
C ILE A 323 4.76 -3.90 10.41
N PHE A 324 4.69 -5.23 10.43
CA PHE A 324 5.65 -6.08 11.13
C PHE A 324 6.75 -6.49 10.16
N THR A 325 7.94 -5.95 10.36
CA THR A 325 9.15 -6.27 9.62
C THR A 325 10.15 -6.93 10.58
N GLU A 326 10.92 -7.87 10.10
CA GLU A 326 12.02 -8.53 10.83
C GLU A 326 11.62 -9.56 11.90
N SER A 327 10.40 -9.57 12.44
CA SER A 327 10.04 -10.40 13.59
C SER A 327 9.29 -11.70 13.29
N ASP A 328 8.78 -11.89 12.08
CA ASP A 328 7.94 -13.05 11.76
C ASP A 328 8.39 -13.79 10.48
N GLU A 329 9.64 -14.27 10.48
CA GLU A 329 10.13 -15.15 9.40
C GLU A 329 9.23 -16.38 9.19
N GLN A 330 8.53 -16.84 10.23
CA GLN A 330 7.60 -17.96 10.14
C GLN A 330 6.39 -17.64 9.26
N GLU A 331 5.82 -16.43 9.33
CA GLU A 331 4.63 -16.04 8.54
C GLU A 331 4.92 -15.91 7.04
N ILE A 332 6.16 -15.62 6.65
CA ILE A 332 6.56 -15.53 5.25
C ILE A 332 7.46 -16.69 4.81
N SER A 333 7.66 -17.72 5.63
CA SER A 333 8.55 -18.86 5.35
C SER A 333 8.20 -19.57 4.04
N ALA A 334 6.92 -19.73 3.75
CA ALA A 334 6.44 -20.30 2.50
C ALA A 334 6.83 -19.42 1.29
N LEU A 335 6.69 -18.10 1.40
CA LEU A 335 7.13 -17.16 0.35
C LEU A 335 8.65 -17.22 0.15
N VAL A 336 9.41 -17.28 1.26
CA VAL A 336 10.88 -17.39 1.22
C VAL A 336 11.30 -18.63 0.43
N SER A 337 10.67 -19.78 0.70
CA SER A 337 10.95 -21.03 0.00
C SER A 337 10.67 -20.95 -1.51
N HIS A 338 9.56 -20.30 -1.90
CA HIS A 338 9.17 -20.16 -3.31
C HIS A 338 9.96 -19.07 -4.07
N LEU A 339 10.50 -18.08 -3.38
CA LEU A 339 11.30 -16.98 -3.93
C LEU A 339 12.82 -17.23 -3.76
N SER A 340 13.25 -18.44 -3.50
CA SER A 340 14.67 -18.79 -3.26
C SER A 340 15.51 -18.86 -4.54
N GLY A 341 14.92 -18.71 -5.75
CA GLY A 341 15.64 -18.69 -7.01
C GLY A 341 16.58 -17.48 -7.13
N LYS A 342 17.71 -17.63 -7.85
CA LYS A 342 18.68 -16.53 -8.05
C LYS A 342 18.04 -15.27 -8.65
N ASP A 343 17.09 -15.45 -9.55
CA ASP A 343 16.39 -14.32 -10.19
C ASP A 343 15.44 -13.58 -9.25
N ASP A 344 15.01 -14.20 -8.17
CA ASP A 344 14.07 -13.65 -7.21
C ASP A 344 14.74 -13.08 -5.94
N GLN A 345 16.07 -13.21 -5.81
CA GLN A 345 16.77 -12.78 -4.61
C GLN A 345 16.47 -11.32 -4.22
N PHE A 346 16.46 -10.41 -5.20
CA PHE A 346 16.12 -9.01 -4.97
C PHE A 346 14.68 -8.84 -4.47
N ILE A 347 13.74 -9.62 -5.04
CA ILE A 347 12.32 -9.61 -4.65
C ILE A 347 12.18 -10.16 -3.23
N LEU A 348 12.89 -11.22 -2.91
CA LEU A 348 12.91 -11.82 -1.58
C LEU A 348 13.43 -10.81 -0.53
N ASP A 349 14.57 -10.16 -0.81
CA ASP A 349 15.15 -9.14 0.08
C ASP A 349 14.24 -7.91 0.24
N TYR A 350 13.45 -7.61 -0.78
CA TYR A 350 12.44 -6.56 -0.70
C TYR A 350 11.27 -6.98 0.21
N ILE A 351 10.68 -8.15 -0.03
CA ILE A 351 9.41 -8.52 0.60
C ILE A 351 9.57 -8.93 2.09
N LYS A 352 10.76 -9.37 2.50
CA LYS A 352 11.08 -9.62 3.92
C LYS A 352 10.82 -8.42 4.83
N ASN A 353 10.96 -7.20 4.29
CA ASN A 353 10.84 -5.95 5.03
C ASN A 353 9.80 -5.01 4.43
N SER A 354 8.85 -5.53 3.66
CA SER A 354 7.89 -4.70 2.93
C SER A 354 6.54 -5.38 2.85
N ARG A 355 5.51 -4.56 2.75
CA ARG A 355 4.15 -4.99 2.46
C ARG A 355 3.71 -4.36 1.16
N ILE A 356 3.03 -5.14 0.33
CA ILE A 356 2.34 -4.65 -0.87
C ILE A 356 0.84 -4.84 -0.64
N ASN A 357 0.05 -3.89 -1.08
CA ASN A 357 -1.39 -3.97 -1.01
C ASN A 357 -1.99 -3.52 -2.35
N ILE A 358 -2.81 -4.36 -2.96
CA ILE A 358 -3.45 -4.09 -4.25
C ILE A 358 -4.93 -3.85 -3.99
N ASN A 359 -5.41 -2.63 -4.26
CA ASN A 359 -6.80 -2.22 -4.09
C ASN A 359 -7.45 -2.06 -5.45
N ILE A 360 -8.28 -3.03 -5.84
CA ILE A 360 -8.99 -3.04 -7.12
C ILE A 360 -10.39 -2.46 -6.92
N ARG A 361 -10.82 -1.62 -7.87
CA ARG A 361 -12.05 -0.84 -7.79
C ARG A 361 -12.86 -0.91 -9.07
N GLN A 362 -14.16 -0.90 -8.91
CA GLN A 362 -15.10 -0.46 -9.94
C GLN A 362 -15.31 1.04 -9.73
N VAL A 363 -15.08 1.85 -10.75
CA VAL A 363 -15.10 3.32 -10.66
C VAL A 363 -16.46 3.86 -11.05
N TYR A 364 -17.10 3.23 -12.07
CA TYR A 364 -18.38 3.64 -12.65
C TYR A 364 -19.45 2.57 -12.58
#